data_e4b4aa0b6508cf02a94da8c91075bb02
#
_entry.id   e4b4aa0b6508cf02a94da8c91075bb02
#
_cell.length_a   1.000
_cell.length_b   1.000
_cell.length_c   1.000
_cell.angle_alpha   90.00
_cell.angle_beta   90.00
_cell.angle_gamma   90.00
#
_symmetry.space_group_name_H-M   'P 1'
#
loop_
_entity.id
_entity.type
_entity.pdbx_description
1 polymer ?
#
loop_
_entity_poly.entity_id
_entity_poly.type
_entity_poly.pdbx_seq_one_letter_code
_entity_poly.pdbx_strand_id
1 'polypeptide(L)'
;MYKFILIFLLSIPISVSADDYTDIADDLELCVSCHGAKGTSPIDDTIPIIGGQHFYYLYIQLKDMASGLRATPPNGIMASIASTYDKKQMKRLSQYFSEQEWIKTDYKSDPDLSVKAKTLAGSGQCVQCHGGGFKGDKSSIPRISNQNFSYLSKT
;
A
#
# COMPACT_ATOMS: atom_id res chain seq x y z
N MET A 1 14.59 -7.23 -62.16
CA MET A 1 15.34 -6.41 -61.17
C MET A 1 14.37 -6.01 -60.09
N TYR A 2 14.37 -6.73 -58.96
CA TYR A 2 13.52 -6.41 -57.79
C TYR A 2 14.30 -5.45 -56.89
N LYS A 3 13.76 -4.23 -56.69
CA LYS A 3 14.29 -3.26 -55.71
C LYS A 3 13.73 -3.62 -54.34
N PHE A 4 14.57 -4.13 -53.44
CA PHE A 4 14.25 -4.29 -52.03
C PHE A 4 14.26 -2.92 -51.37
N ILE A 5 13.10 -2.44 -50.93
CA ILE A 5 12.99 -1.27 -50.09
C ILE A 5 13.23 -1.73 -48.65
N LEU A 6 14.37 -1.36 -48.08
CA LEU A 6 14.69 -1.57 -46.68
C LEU A 6 13.92 -0.53 -45.86
N ILE A 7 12.83 -0.95 -45.19
CA ILE A 7 12.12 -0.08 -44.25
C ILE A 7 12.90 -0.12 -42.93
N PHE A 8 13.57 0.99 -42.61
CA PHE A 8 14.27 1.19 -41.36
C PHE A 8 13.22 1.60 -40.32
N LEU A 9 12.77 0.64 -39.48
CA LEU A 9 11.91 0.93 -38.34
C LEU A 9 12.74 1.66 -37.27
N LEU A 10 12.60 3.00 -37.21
CA LEU A 10 13.13 3.78 -36.10
C LEU A 10 12.32 3.40 -34.84
N SER A 11 12.91 2.60 -33.97
CA SER A 11 12.41 2.39 -32.61
C SER A 11 12.67 3.67 -31.81
N ILE A 12 11.64 4.49 -31.62
CA ILE A 12 11.68 5.63 -30.71
C ILE A 12 11.63 5.05 -29.30
N PRO A 13 12.66 5.25 -28.45
CA PRO A 13 12.59 4.82 -27.07
C PRO A 13 11.49 5.64 -26.37
N ILE A 14 10.44 4.96 -25.91
CA ILE A 14 9.44 5.57 -25.02
C ILE A 14 10.14 5.72 -23.67
N SER A 15 10.62 6.92 -23.38
CA SER A 15 11.10 7.28 -22.04
C SER A 15 9.89 7.32 -21.13
N VAL A 16 9.66 6.28 -20.35
CA VAL A 16 8.74 6.31 -19.22
C VAL A 16 9.41 7.20 -18.18
N SER A 17 8.90 8.43 -18.04
CA SER A 17 9.33 9.33 -16.96
C SER A 17 8.89 8.70 -15.65
N ALA A 18 9.84 8.30 -14.80
CA ALA A 18 9.54 7.97 -13.43
C ALA A 18 8.95 9.24 -12.77
N ASP A 19 7.85 9.10 -12.05
CA ASP A 19 7.25 10.24 -11.37
C ASP A 19 8.25 10.81 -10.35
N ASP A 20 8.48 12.11 -10.41
CA ASP A 20 9.41 12.78 -9.51
C ASP A 20 8.66 13.19 -8.23
N TYR A 21 9.10 12.67 -7.08
CA TYR A 21 8.51 12.92 -5.76
C TYR A 21 9.31 13.94 -4.93
N THR A 22 10.15 14.76 -5.56
CA THR A 22 10.95 15.79 -4.88
C THR A 22 10.08 16.84 -4.18
N ASP A 23 8.86 17.06 -4.68
CA ASP A 23 7.87 17.99 -4.09
C ASP A 23 7.33 17.54 -2.72
N ILE A 24 7.54 16.28 -2.34
CA ILE A 24 7.11 15.71 -1.05
C ILE A 24 8.25 14.97 -0.33
N ALA A 25 9.50 15.28 -0.62
CA ALA A 25 10.66 14.55 -0.08
C ALA A 25 10.70 14.55 1.45
N ASP A 26 10.50 15.70 2.08
CA ASP A 26 10.48 15.83 3.55
C ASP A 26 9.31 15.06 4.18
N ASP A 27 8.15 15.10 3.53
CA ASP A 27 6.96 14.34 3.97
C ASP A 27 7.21 12.84 3.89
N LEU A 28 7.88 12.37 2.83
CA LEU A 28 8.28 10.96 2.68
C LEU A 28 9.27 10.54 3.76
N GLU A 29 10.27 11.37 4.09
CA GLU A 29 11.23 11.09 5.15
C GLU A 29 10.51 10.89 6.48
N LEU A 30 9.55 11.74 6.81
CA LEU A 30 8.73 11.57 8.00
C LEU A 30 7.95 10.24 7.99
N CYS A 31 7.31 9.90 6.88
CA CYS A 31 6.55 8.64 6.77
C CYS A 31 7.44 7.41 6.94
N VAL A 32 8.58 7.37 6.24
CA VAL A 32 9.48 6.19 6.28
C VAL A 32 10.21 6.05 7.61
N SER A 33 10.30 7.08 8.43
CA SER A 33 10.87 6.97 9.78
C SER A 33 10.18 5.93 10.66
N CYS A 34 8.88 5.71 10.45
CA CYS A 34 8.08 4.70 11.16
C CYS A 34 7.70 3.51 10.26
N HIS A 35 7.25 3.78 9.02
CA HIS A 35 6.79 2.73 8.10
C HIS A 35 7.94 2.03 7.36
N GLY A 36 9.18 2.47 7.56
CA GLY A 36 10.39 1.93 6.95
C GLY A 36 10.55 2.33 5.48
N ALA A 37 11.69 1.99 4.92
CA ALA A 37 12.01 2.30 3.53
C ALA A 37 10.90 1.85 2.59
N LYS A 38 10.45 2.74 1.71
CA LYS A 38 9.33 2.48 0.78
C LYS A 38 8.01 2.09 1.46
N GLY A 39 7.90 2.23 2.78
CA GLY A 39 6.73 1.81 3.56
C GLY A 39 6.58 0.29 3.71
N THR A 40 7.66 -0.48 3.53
CA THR A 40 7.61 -1.95 3.47
C THR A 40 8.26 -2.65 4.65
N SER A 41 8.97 -1.93 5.53
CA SER A 41 9.70 -2.48 6.67
C SER A 41 9.51 -1.63 7.92
N PRO A 42 8.29 -1.60 8.49
CA PRO A 42 8.01 -0.82 9.69
C PRO A 42 8.96 -1.14 10.83
N ILE A 43 9.23 -0.14 11.67
CA ILE A 43 10.12 -0.28 12.85
C ILE A 43 9.49 -1.10 13.98
N ASP A 44 8.18 -1.32 13.94
CA ASP A 44 7.41 -2.08 14.92
C ASP A 44 6.25 -2.79 14.21
N ASP A 45 5.87 -3.98 14.68
CA ASP A 45 4.83 -4.81 14.07
C ASP A 45 3.39 -4.31 14.31
N THR A 46 3.22 -3.30 15.17
CA THR A 46 1.96 -2.58 15.32
C THR A 46 1.77 -1.45 14.31
N ILE A 47 2.84 -1.12 13.56
CA ILE A 47 2.82 -0.13 12.48
C ILE A 47 2.55 -0.86 11.16
N PRO A 48 1.60 -0.41 10.34
CA PRO A 48 1.26 -1.12 9.11
C PRO A 48 2.30 -0.97 8.01
N ILE A 49 2.41 -2.01 7.20
CA ILE A 49 3.01 -1.95 5.88
C ILE A 49 2.08 -1.14 4.98
N ILE A 50 2.59 -0.07 4.37
CA ILE A 50 1.83 0.83 3.48
C ILE A 50 2.34 0.81 2.03
N GLY A 51 3.59 0.37 1.82
CA GLY A 51 4.16 0.20 0.48
C GLY A 51 3.42 -0.87 -0.31
N GLY A 52 3.01 -0.56 -1.53
CA GLY A 52 2.24 -1.44 -2.40
C GLY A 52 0.76 -1.59 -2.05
N GLN A 53 0.27 -0.85 -1.07
CA GLN A 53 -1.16 -0.80 -0.75
C GLN A 53 -1.90 0.01 -1.83
N HIS A 54 -3.20 -0.20 -2.00
CA HIS A 54 -3.99 0.48 -3.02
C HIS A 54 -4.07 2.00 -2.80
N PHE A 55 -3.85 2.77 -3.86
CA PHE A 55 -3.84 4.24 -3.83
C PHE A 55 -5.07 4.84 -3.15
N TYR A 56 -6.26 4.43 -3.59
CA TYR A 56 -7.51 5.00 -3.08
C TYR A 56 -7.72 4.68 -1.60
N TYR A 57 -7.34 3.47 -1.18
CA TYR A 57 -7.39 3.09 0.22
C TYR A 57 -6.46 3.97 1.06
N LEU A 58 -5.19 4.11 0.68
CA LEU A 58 -4.24 4.97 1.37
C LEU A 58 -4.74 6.41 1.50
N TYR A 59 -5.25 6.96 0.40
CA TYR A 59 -5.77 8.32 0.38
C TYR A 59 -6.98 8.53 1.30
N ILE A 60 -7.94 7.61 1.29
CA ILE A 60 -9.10 7.68 2.18
C ILE A 60 -8.67 7.53 3.64
N GLN A 61 -7.73 6.62 3.93
CA GLN A 61 -7.24 6.45 5.30
C GLN A 61 -6.58 7.73 5.84
N LEU A 62 -5.74 8.42 5.06
CA LEU A 62 -5.16 9.70 5.47
C LEU A 62 -6.25 10.75 5.74
N LYS A 63 -7.26 10.83 4.88
CA LYS A 63 -8.40 11.75 5.08
C LYS A 63 -9.19 11.43 6.35
N ASP A 64 -9.49 10.17 6.58
CA ASP A 64 -10.31 9.75 7.72
C ASP A 64 -9.56 9.94 9.04
N MET A 65 -8.24 9.71 9.05
CA MET A 65 -7.38 10.04 10.19
C MET A 65 -7.34 11.55 10.45
N ALA A 66 -7.12 12.37 9.41
CA ALA A 66 -7.07 13.82 9.52
C ALA A 66 -8.39 14.43 10.02
N SER A 67 -9.52 13.86 9.64
CA SER A 67 -10.86 14.31 10.04
C SER A 67 -11.35 13.72 11.36
N GLY A 68 -10.61 12.79 11.97
CA GLY A 68 -11.01 12.08 13.18
C GLY A 68 -12.06 10.98 12.96
N LEU A 69 -12.45 10.69 11.70
CA LEU A 69 -13.37 9.58 11.39
C LEU A 69 -12.73 8.22 11.66
N ARG A 70 -11.41 8.12 11.56
CA ARG A 70 -10.64 6.96 11.97
C ARG A 70 -9.73 7.30 13.14
N ALA A 71 -10.06 6.77 14.32
CA ALA A 71 -9.15 6.80 15.46
C ALA A 71 -8.00 5.80 15.23
N THR A 72 -6.77 6.25 15.47
CA THR A 72 -5.58 5.40 15.33
C THR A 72 -4.91 5.22 16.68
N PRO A 73 -4.93 4.01 17.28
CA PRO A 73 -4.06 3.69 18.39
C PRO A 73 -2.59 3.53 17.90
N PRO A 74 -1.59 3.72 18.78
CA PRO A 74 -1.66 4.40 20.05
C PRO A 74 -1.59 5.93 19.90
N ASN A 75 -2.37 6.64 20.70
CA ASN A 75 -2.28 8.10 20.90
C ASN A 75 -2.59 9.01 19.69
N GLY A 76 -3.19 8.50 18.61
CA GLY A 76 -3.59 9.33 17.49
C GLY A 76 -2.43 9.91 16.66
N ILE A 77 -1.22 9.33 16.74
CA ILE A 77 -0.04 9.81 16.00
C ILE A 77 -0.35 10.04 14.53
N MET A 78 -0.96 9.03 13.87
CA MET A 78 -1.30 9.18 12.45
C MET A 78 -2.37 10.24 12.19
N ALA A 79 -3.30 10.46 13.12
CA ALA A 79 -4.27 11.55 13.01
C ALA A 79 -3.56 12.92 13.08
N SER A 80 -2.62 13.07 14.02
CA SER A 80 -1.83 14.31 14.14
C SER A 80 -1.00 14.57 12.88
N ILE A 81 -0.31 13.56 12.36
CA ILE A 81 0.49 13.68 11.13
C ILE A 81 -0.41 13.97 9.93
N ALA A 82 -1.47 13.19 9.72
CA ALA A 82 -2.35 13.34 8.58
C ALA A 82 -3.05 14.72 8.55
N SER A 83 -3.35 15.30 9.71
CA SER A 83 -3.98 16.62 9.81
C SER A 83 -3.09 17.78 9.33
N THR A 84 -1.78 17.56 9.19
CA THR A 84 -0.86 18.58 8.66
C THR A 84 -0.85 18.64 7.12
N TYR A 85 -1.41 17.64 6.44
CA TYR A 85 -1.36 17.53 5.00
C TYR A 85 -2.62 18.07 4.33
N ASP A 86 -2.42 18.78 3.24
CA ASP A 86 -3.50 19.15 2.34
C ASP A 86 -3.91 17.95 1.44
N LYS A 87 -5.00 18.15 0.70
CA LYS A 87 -5.54 17.13 -0.21
C LYS A 87 -4.55 16.72 -1.31
N LYS A 88 -3.72 17.66 -1.78
CA LYS A 88 -2.72 17.40 -2.84
C LYS A 88 -1.60 16.55 -2.29
N GLN A 89 -1.06 16.91 -1.12
CA GLN A 89 -0.02 16.16 -0.42
C GLN A 89 -0.49 14.74 -0.09
N MET A 90 -1.71 14.57 0.47
CA MET A 90 -2.27 13.23 0.74
C MET A 90 -2.34 12.36 -0.52
N LYS A 91 -2.72 12.94 -1.67
CA LYS A 91 -2.73 12.21 -2.94
C LYS A 91 -1.34 11.83 -3.39
N ARG A 92 -0.37 12.75 -3.31
CA ARG A 92 1.02 12.49 -3.73
C ARG A 92 1.66 11.40 -2.87
N LEU A 93 1.49 11.46 -1.54
CA LEU A 93 1.95 10.42 -0.62
C LEU A 93 1.30 9.06 -0.92
N SER A 94 -0.01 9.04 -1.13
CA SER A 94 -0.73 7.82 -1.48
C SER A 94 -0.28 7.23 -2.81
N GLN A 95 0.02 8.09 -3.79
CA GLN A 95 0.56 7.68 -5.08
C GLN A 95 1.92 7.00 -4.90
N TYR A 96 2.86 7.67 -4.24
CA TYR A 96 4.19 7.13 -3.98
C TYR A 96 4.15 5.74 -3.34
N PHE A 97 3.42 5.60 -2.22
CA PHE A 97 3.37 4.32 -1.52
C PHE A 97 2.62 3.24 -2.31
N SER A 98 1.61 3.58 -3.09
CA SER A 98 0.88 2.61 -3.91
C SER A 98 1.71 2.03 -5.07
N GLU A 99 2.71 2.75 -5.53
CA GLU A 99 3.62 2.33 -6.61
C GLU A 99 4.76 1.43 -6.09
N GLN A 100 4.92 1.31 -4.79
CA GLN A 100 5.91 0.41 -4.22
C GLN A 100 5.49 -1.04 -4.38
N GLU A 101 6.46 -1.95 -4.38
CA GLU A 101 6.19 -3.37 -4.43
C GLU A 101 5.57 -3.85 -3.11
N TRP A 102 4.45 -4.59 -3.19
CA TRP A 102 3.89 -5.26 -2.03
C TRP A 102 4.78 -6.43 -1.62
N ILE A 103 5.34 -6.37 -0.43
CA ILE A 103 6.27 -7.40 0.04
C ILE A 103 5.59 -8.74 0.26
N LYS A 104 6.36 -9.80 0.07
CA LYS A 104 6.02 -11.15 0.50
C LYS A 104 6.81 -11.43 1.78
N THR A 105 6.12 -11.84 2.82
CA THR A 105 6.79 -12.27 4.06
C THR A 105 7.16 -13.75 3.95
N ASP A 106 8.29 -14.12 4.54
CA ASP A 106 8.71 -15.52 4.65
C ASP A 106 8.01 -16.25 5.83
N TYR A 107 6.98 -15.61 6.40
CA TYR A 107 6.24 -16.17 7.51
C TYR A 107 5.59 -17.51 7.11
N LYS A 108 5.95 -18.56 7.81
CA LYS A 108 5.34 -19.88 7.68
C LYS A 108 4.29 -20.03 8.78
N SER A 109 3.03 -20.03 8.36
CA SER A 109 1.93 -20.28 9.29
C SER A 109 1.91 -21.74 9.74
N ASP A 110 1.45 -21.97 10.95
CA ASP A 110 1.09 -23.30 11.44
C ASP A 110 0.04 -23.91 10.50
N PRO A 111 0.23 -25.16 10.01
CA PRO A 111 -0.69 -25.79 9.07
C PRO A 111 -2.12 -25.93 9.61
N ASP A 112 -2.29 -26.28 10.87
CA ASP A 112 -3.62 -26.48 11.49
C ASP A 112 -4.33 -25.14 11.68
N LEU A 113 -3.60 -24.10 12.09
CA LEU A 113 -4.14 -22.75 12.18
C LEU A 113 -4.51 -22.21 10.80
N SER A 114 -3.75 -22.56 9.77
CA SER A 114 -4.05 -22.14 8.38
C SER A 114 -5.35 -22.75 7.87
N VAL A 115 -5.62 -24.01 8.15
CA VAL A 115 -6.89 -24.68 7.81
C VAL A 115 -8.05 -24.01 8.53
N LYS A 116 -7.93 -23.79 9.83
CA LYS A 116 -8.93 -23.11 10.65
C LYS A 116 -9.20 -21.67 10.15
N ALA A 117 -8.14 -20.93 9.85
CA ALA A 117 -8.25 -19.56 9.33
C ALA A 117 -8.97 -19.51 7.97
N LYS A 118 -8.68 -20.46 7.06
CA LYS A 118 -9.40 -20.56 5.77
C LYS A 118 -10.90 -20.80 5.97
N THR A 119 -11.26 -21.70 6.89
CA THR A 119 -12.66 -22.00 7.21
C THR A 119 -13.36 -20.76 7.77
N LEU A 120 -12.73 -20.08 8.74
CA LEU A 120 -13.28 -18.86 9.34
C LEU A 120 -13.40 -17.71 8.32
N ALA A 121 -12.41 -17.53 7.49
CA ALA A 121 -12.41 -16.48 6.46
C ALA A 121 -13.51 -16.74 5.39
N GLY A 122 -13.77 -18.01 5.06
CA GLY A 122 -14.86 -18.41 4.17
C GLY A 122 -16.23 -18.20 4.80
N SER A 123 -16.44 -18.69 6.04
CA SER A 123 -17.71 -18.53 6.76
C SER A 123 -17.99 -17.07 7.16
N GLY A 124 -16.96 -16.30 7.47
CA GLY A 124 -17.05 -14.88 7.77
C GLY A 124 -17.15 -13.99 6.53
N GLN A 125 -17.20 -14.58 5.33
CA GLN A 125 -17.34 -13.88 4.04
C GLN A 125 -16.20 -12.88 3.74
N CYS A 126 -15.07 -12.93 4.47
CA CYS A 126 -13.96 -12.00 4.29
C CYS A 126 -13.44 -11.97 2.83
N VAL A 127 -13.43 -13.14 2.19
CA VAL A 127 -12.97 -13.31 0.81
C VAL A 127 -13.88 -12.64 -0.24
N GLN A 128 -15.14 -12.32 0.10
CA GLN A 128 -16.05 -11.63 -0.82
C GLN A 128 -15.56 -10.20 -1.11
N CYS A 129 -15.04 -9.52 -0.09
CA CYS A 129 -14.47 -8.18 -0.24
C CYS A 129 -12.97 -8.24 -0.56
N HIS A 130 -12.19 -8.96 0.26
CA HIS A 130 -10.73 -8.97 0.12
C HIS A 130 -10.21 -9.88 -0.98
N GLY A 131 -11.08 -10.68 -1.62
CA GLY A 131 -10.74 -11.55 -2.74
C GLY A 131 -9.90 -12.77 -2.35
N GLY A 132 -9.67 -13.65 -3.33
CA GLY A 132 -8.78 -14.80 -3.17
C GLY A 132 -7.34 -14.37 -2.92
N GLY A 133 -6.74 -14.84 -1.81
CA GLY A 133 -5.40 -14.45 -1.40
C GLY A 133 -5.33 -13.10 -0.69
N PHE A 134 -6.46 -12.51 -0.31
CA PHE A 134 -6.56 -11.30 0.50
C PHE A 134 -5.79 -10.09 -0.06
N LYS A 135 -5.78 -9.96 -1.38
CA LYS A 135 -5.10 -8.86 -2.10
C LYS A 135 -5.92 -7.58 -2.15
N GLY A 136 -7.17 -7.62 -1.72
CA GLY A 136 -8.11 -6.51 -1.86
C GLY A 136 -8.50 -6.26 -3.32
N ASP A 137 -9.11 -5.13 -3.54
CA ASP A 137 -9.35 -4.60 -4.88
C ASP A 137 -8.59 -3.27 -5.08
N LYS A 138 -8.68 -2.72 -6.28
CA LYS A 138 -7.98 -1.47 -6.61
C LYS A 138 -8.67 -0.22 -6.05
N SER A 139 -9.76 -0.36 -5.32
CA SER A 139 -10.53 0.78 -4.82
C SER A 139 -10.31 0.99 -3.31
N SER A 140 -11.31 0.70 -2.51
CA SER A 140 -11.32 0.99 -1.08
C SER A 140 -11.01 -0.23 -0.21
N ILE A 141 -10.96 -1.43 -0.79
CA ILE A 141 -10.74 -2.67 -0.04
C ILE A 141 -9.25 -2.97 0.04
N PRO A 142 -8.64 -2.94 1.23
CA PRO A 142 -7.20 -3.06 1.37
C PRO A 142 -6.66 -4.46 1.11
N ARG A 143 -5.39 -4.51 0.76
CA ARG A 143 -4.59 -5.73 0.89
C ARG A 143 -4.35 -6.01 2.36
N ILE A 144 -4.63 -7.22 2.80
CA ILE A 144 -4.39 -7.67 4.18
C ILE A 144 -3.45 -8.89 4.25
N SER A 145 -3.23 -9.57 3.11
CA SER A 145 -2.19 -10.61 3.03
C SER A 145 -0.80 -10.03 3.30
N ASN A 146 0.01 -10.72 4.08
CA ASN A 146 1.36 -10.29 4.48
C ASN A 146 1.42 -8.97 5.28
N GLN A 147 0.29 -8.46 5.77
CA GLN A 147 0.29 -7.34 6.71
C GLN A 147 0.71 -7.82 8.11
N ASN A 148 1.28 -6.92 8.91
CA ASN A 148 1.69 -7.23 10.27
C ASN A 148 0.52 -7.73 11.12
N PHE A 149 0.72 -8.86 11.77
CA PHE A 149 -0.31 -9.49 12.60
C PHE A 149 -0.75 -8.60 13.75
N SER A 150 0.20 -8.02 14.48
CA SER A 150 -0.10 -7.13 15.61
C SER A 150 -0.88 -5.89 15.21
N TYR A 151 -0.65 -5.38 14.00
CA TYR A 151 -1.47 -4.32 13.44
C TYR A 151 -2.90 -4.81 13.14
N LEU A 152 -3.05 -5.92 12.38
CA LEU A 152 -4.36 -6.45 12.00
C LEU A 152 -5.22 -6.86 13.19
N SER A 153 -4.62 -7.30 14.29
CA SER A 153 -5.36 -7.73 15.49
C SER A 153 -5.89 -6.58 16.34
N LYS A 154 -5.45 -5.34 16.09
CA LYS A 154 -5.82 -4.13 16.83
C LYS A 154 -6.71 -3.18 16.03
N THR A 155 -6.89 -3.43 14.73
CA THR A 155 -7.72 -2.63 13.83
C THR A 155 -9.02 -3.34 13.52
#